data_8a9766f09745fd1f4993923e3a835702
#
_entry.id   8a9766f09745fd1f4993923e3a835702
#
_cell.length_a   1.000
_cell.length_b   1.000
_cell.length_c   1.000
_cell.angle_alpha   90.00
_cell.angle_beta   90.00
_cell.angle_gamma   90.00
#
_symmetry.space_group_name_H-M   'P 1'
#
loop_
_entity.id
_entity.type
_entity.pdbx_description
1 polymer ?
#
loop_
_entity_poly.entity_id
_entity_poly.type
_entity_poly.pdbx_seq_one_letter_code
_entity_poly.pdbx_strand_id
1 'polypeptide(L)'
;LPYLNQCDISRDKVDALKLLLMTAMRSGEVLRIEHEHLDLANGTLSLPVTKNGQPFLVALPQLAVELLQQRQSIRVGHKKLFDSTTCGLRQACQRAAKNVGITQCSPHDYRRTAATMAGRLGVDLDTIGRLLNHSAVGVTRRHYALYDKASEKRAALELITARLVQLGMRI
;
A
#
# COMPACT_ATOMS: atom_id res chain seq x y z
N LEU A 1 -10.38 2.10 -11.75
CA LEU A 1 -9.82 3.00 -10.72
C LEU A 1 -10.32 4.44 -10.80
N PRO A 2 -10.74 5.00 -11.96
CA PRO A 2 -11.39 6.32 -12.01
C PRO A 2 -12.63 6.40 -11.10
N TYR A 3 -13.30 5.30 -10.88
CA TYR A 3 -14.51 5.22 -10.04
C TYR A 3 -14.30 5.56 -8.57
N LEU A 4 -13.09 5.38 -8.01
CA LEU A 4 -12.82 5.74 -6.62
C LEU A 4 -13.02 7.24 -6.37
N ASN A 5 -12.72 8.09 -7.34
CA ASN A 5 -12.89 9.54 -7.23
C ASN A 5 -14.34 9.99 -7.51
N GLN A 6 -15.19 9.12 -8.06
CA GLN A 6 -16.60 9.40 -8.40
C GLN A 6 -17.58 8.86 -7.35
N CYS A 7 -17.09 8.12 -6.34
CA CYS A 7 -17.93 7.59 -5.28
C CYS A 7 -18.09 8.63 -4.17
N ASP A 8 -19.21 8.58 -3.46
CA ASP A 8 -19.41 9.29 -2.18
C ASP A 8 -18.56 8.63 -1.07
N ILE A 9 -17.25 8.79 -1.21
CA ILE A 9 -16.22 8.29 -0.30
C ILE A 9 -15.27 9.43 -0.01
N SER A 10 -14.98 9.69 1.27
CA SER A 10 -14.05 10.76 1.64
C SER A 10 -12.69 10.57 0.98
N ARG A 11 -12.06 11.67 0.58
CA ARG A 11 -10.71 11.69 -0.02
C ARG A 11 -9.71 10.89 0.80
N ASP A 12 -9.78 10.98 2.12
CA ASP A 12 -8.95 10.24 3.06
C ASP A 12 -8.97 8.71 2.80
N LYS A 13 -10.17 8.14 2.64
CA LYS A 13 -10.34 6.71 2.37
C LYS A 13 -9.95 6.33 0.94
N VAL A 14 -10.21 7.20 -0.03
CA VAL A 14 -9.76 7.00 -1.42
C VAL A 14 -8.25 6.93 -1.49
N ASP A 15 -7.54 7.87 -0.84
CA ASP A 15 -6.09 7.90 -0.80
C ASP A 15 -5.51 6.67 -0.08
N ALA A 16 -6.13 6.23 1.03
CA ALA A 16 -5.73 5.00 1.71
C ALA A 16 -5.90 3.76 0.81
N LEU A 17 -6.99 3.66 0.04
CA LEU A 17 -7.22 2.57 -0.90
C LEU A 17 -6.23 2.58 -2.07
N LYS A 18 -5.89 3.76 -2.61
CA LYS A 18 -4.84 3.91 -3.62
C LYS A 18 -3.50 3.43 -3.09
N LEU A 19 -3.15 3.83 -1.87
CA LEU A 19 -1.90 3.42 -1.23
C LEU A 19 -1.82 1.91 -1.01
N LEU A 20 -2.93 1.25 -0.65
CA LEU A 20 -2.99 -0.22 -0.56
C LEU A 20 -2.65 -0.90 -1.89
N LEU A 21 -3.14 -0.38 -3.02
CA LEU A 21 -2.84 -0.91 -4.35
C LEU A 21 -1.37 -0.67 -4.74
N MET A 22 -0.84 0.52 -4.46
CA MET A 22 0.52 0.89 -4.85
C MET A 22 1.60 0.19 -4.02
N THR A 23 1.30 -0.17 -2.77
CA THR A 23 2.30 -0.68 -1.82
C THR A 23 2.08 -2.12 -1.37
N ALA A 24 0.92 -2.69 -1.64
CA ALA A 24 0.49 -3.99 -1.13
C ALA A 24 0.53 -4.12 0.41
N MET A 25 0.54 -3.03 1.17
CA MET A 25 0.52 -3.01 2.64
C MET A 25 -0.80 -3.55 3.19
N ARG A 26 -0.83 -3.87 4.48
CA ARG A 26 -2.09 -4.18 5.19
C ARG A 26 -2.85 -2.89 5.50
N SER A 27 -4.18 -2.95 5.50
CA SER A 27 -5.02 -1.76 5.80
C SER A 27 -4.71 -1.14 7.17
N GLY A 28 -4.48 -1.96 8.19
CA GLY A 28 -4.08 -1.46 9.51
C GLY A 28 -2.68 -0.84 9.53
N GLU A 29 -1.79 -1.21 8.63
CA GLU A 29 -0.48 -0.59 8.47
C GLU A 29 -0.64 0.79 7.84
N VAL A 30 -1.40 0.91 6.74
CA VAL A 30 -1.68 2.19 6.08
C VAL A 30 -2.34 3.19 7.04
N LEU A 31 -3.35 2.77 7.81
CA LEU A 31 -4.06 3.65 8.74
C LEU A 31 -3.25 4.07 9.98
N ARG A 32 -2.09 3.46 10.20
CA ARG A 32 -1.16 3.82 11.28
C ARG A 32 0.03 4.64 10.82
N ILE A 33 0.08 5.04 9.55
CA ILE A 33 1.17 5.88 9.05
C ILE A 33 1.11 7.24 9.76
N GLU A 34 2.24 7.61 10.35
CA GLU A 34 2.49 8.88 11.00
C GLU A 34 3.56 9.67 10.24
N HIS A 35 3.64 10.98 10.46
CA HIS A 35 4.62 11.84 9.77
C HIS A 35 6.06 11.35 10.01
N GLU A 36 6.39 10.91 11.21
CA GLU A 36 7.71 10.43 11.60
C GLU A 36 8.13 9.11 10.93
N HIS A 37 7.17 8.36 10.37
CA HIS A 37 7.45 7.13 9.66
C HIS A 37 7.97 7.34 8.24
N LEU A 38 7.91 8.58 7.72
CA LEU A 38 8.17 8.89 6.32
C LEU A 38 9.53 9.55 6.12
N ASP A 39 10.33 8.97 5.26
CA ASP A 39 11.48 9.59 4.63
C ASP A 39 11.19 9.72 3.13
N LEU A 40 10.46 10.78 2.76
CA LEU A 40 10.02 10.98 1.38
C LEU A 40 11.15 11.46 0.47
N ALA A 41 12.25 12.00 1.02
CA ALA A 41 13.45 12.33 0.25
C ALA A 41 14.11 11.05 -0.32
N ASN A 42 14.16 10.00 0.48
CA ASN A 42 14.67 8.69 0.08
C ASN A 42 13.57 7.74 -0.44
N GLY A 43 12.31 8.20 -0.45
CA GLY A 43 11.15 7.41 -0.88
C GLY A 43 10.96 6.16 -0.04
N THR A 44 11.03 6.29 1.29
CA THR A 44 10.85 5.17 2.20
C THR A 44 9.81 5.45 3.29
N LEU A 45 9.16 4.39 3.74
CA LEU A 45 8.25 4.37 4.88
C LEU A 45 8.71 3.27 5.85
N SER A 46 9.00 3.66 7.09
CA SER A 46 9.45 2.74 8.14
C SER A 46 8.38 2.59 9.23
N LEU A 47 7.78 1.41 9.33
CA LEU A 47 6.85 1.08 10.41
C LEU A 47 7.60 0.35 11.53
N PRO A 48 7.68 0.91 12.75
CA PRO A 48 8.49 0.35 13.83
C PRO A 48 7.98 -1.01 14.30
N VAL A 49 6.67 -1.21 14.31
CA VAL A 49 6.03 -2.46 14.71
C VAL A 49 4.89 -2.81 13.78
N THR A 50 4.91 -4.01 13.21
CA THR A 50 3.81 -4.56 12.41
C THR A 50 3.09 -5.68 13.16
N LYS A 51 2.05 -6.27 12.54
CA LYS A 51 1.32 -7.42 13.12
C LYS A 51 2.24 -8.61 13.45
N ASN A 52 3.39 -8.71 12.78
CA ASN A 52 4.36 -9.79 13.00
C ASN A 52 5.38 -9.45 14.11
N GLY A 53 5.21 -8.33 14.83
CA GLY A 53 6.13 -7.88 15.88
C GLY A 53 7.48 -7.36 15.37
N GLN A 54 7.68 -7.23 14.07
CA GLN A 54 8.92 -6.80 13.44
C GLN A 54 8.75 -5.45 12.73
N PRO A 55 9.80 -4.62 12.66
CA PRO A 55 9.79 -3.43 11.84
C PRO A 55 9.61 -3.79 10.36
N PHE A 56 9.03 -2.90 9.60
CA PHE A 56 8.80 -3.10 8.17
C PHE A 56 9.16 -1.85 7.38
N LEU A 57 10.16 -1.98 6.52
CA LEU A 57 10.57 -0.95 5.59
C LEU A 57 9.90 -1.16 4.23
N VAL A 58 9.18 -0.15 3.79
CA VAL A 58 8.54 -0.08 2.47
C VAL A 58 9.33 0.88 1.59
N ALA A 59 9.87 0.40 0.48
CA ALA A 59 10.44 1.24 -0.57
C ALA A 59 9.29 1.76 -1.43
N LEU A 60 8.93 3.03 -1.27
CA LEU A 60 7.77 3.64 -1.91
C LEU A 60 8.00 3.86 -3.42
N PRO A 61 7.04 3.54 -4.29
CA PRO A 61 7.05 3.99 -5.67
C PRO A 61 6.77 5.51 -5.73
N GLN A 62 7.22 6.17 -6.79
CA GLN A 62 7.17 7.62 -6.92
C GLN A 62 5.77 8.20 -6.73
N LEU A 63 4.74 7.58 -7.32
CA LEU A 63 3.36 8.04 -7.18
C LEU A 63 2.83 7.95 -5.73
N ALA A 64 3.31 6.95 -4.95
CA ALA A 64 2.97 6.86 -3.54
C ALA A 64 3.67 7.94 -2.71
N VAL A 65 4.91 8.31 -3.08
CA VAL A 65 5.62 9.46 -2.48
C VAL A 65 4.81 10.74 -2.68
N GLU A 66 4.38 11.02 -3.90
CA GLU A 66 3.58 12.21 -4.23
C GLU A 66 2.25 12.25 -3.47
N LEU A 67 1.55 11.11 -3.40
CA LEU A 67 0.32 11.01 -2.60
C LEU A 67 0.58 11.29 -1.11
N LEU A 68 1.64 10.73 -0.55
CA LEU A 68 1.98 10.93 0.86
C LEU A 68 2.45 12.35 1.15
N GLN A 69 3.15 13.03 0.23
CA GLN A 69 3.48 14.46 0.32
C GLN A 69 2.21 15.32 0.38
N GLN A 70 1.23 15.07 -0.49
CA GLN A 70 -0.07 15.75 -0.43
C GLN A 70 -0.77 15.48 0.90
N ARG A 71 -0.74 14.24 1.41
CA ARG A 71 -1.33 13.89 2.71
C ARG A 71 -0.65 14.62 3.86
N GLN A 72 0.67 14.72 3.85
CA GLN A 72 1.41 15.49 4.87
C GLN A 72 0.99 16.96 4.89
N SER A 73 0.82 17.60 3.73
CA SER A 73 0.42 19.00 3.65
C SER A 73 -1.01 19.25 4.13
N ILE A 74 -1.92 18.29 3.93
CA ILE A 74 -3.32 18.38 4.39
C ILE A 74 -3.45 18.08 5.90
N ARG A 75 -2.59 17.23 6.44
CA ARG A 75 -2.67 16.72 7.82
C ARG A 75 -1.67 17.39 8.78
N VAL A 76 -1.30 18.63 8.51
CA VAL A 76 -0.44 19.42 9.41
C VAL A 76 -1.06 19.50 10.80
N GLY A 77 -0.26 19.26 11.83
CA GLY A 77 -0.70 19.25 13.23
C GLY A 77 -1.40 17.97 13.70
N HIS A 78 -1.62 17.02 12.81
CA HIS A 78 -2.13 15.71 13.19
C HIS A 78 -1.00 14.67 13.21
N LYS A 79 -1.03 13.75 14.17
CA LYS A 79 -0.02 12.70 14.26
C LYS A 79 -0.10 11.73 13.08
N LYS A 80 -1.32 11.31 12.72
CA LYS A 80 -1.59 10.33 11.64
C LYS A 80 -1.94 11.01 10.32
N LEU A 81 -1.52 10.42 9.22
CA LEU A 81 -1.83 10.88 7.88
C LEU A 81 -3.25 10.51 7.43
N PHE A 82 -3.84 9.47 8.01
CA PHE A 82 -5.18 8.98 7.66
C PHE A 82 -6.08 9.00 8.89
N ASP A 83 -7.27 9.60 8.73
CA ASP A 83 -8.30 9.70 9.76
C ASP A 83 -9.45 8.74 9.43
N SER A 84 -9.17 7.46 9.51
CA SER A 84 -10.15 6.42 9.24
C SER A 84 -9.90 5.20 10.12
N THR A 85 -10.93 4.36 10.23
CA THR A 85 -10.85 3.05 10.87
C THR A 85 -10.82 1.93 9.84
N THR A 86 -10.39 0.75 10.24
CA THR A 86 -10.43 -0.43 9.36
C THR A 86 -11.87 -0.77 8.92
N CYS A 87 -12.85 -0.55 9.80
CA CYS A 87 -14.27 -0.69 9.48
C CYS A 87 -14.71 0.36 8.42
N GLY A 88 -14.35 1.64 8.62
CA GLY A 88 -14.65 2.72 7.69
C GLY A 88 -14.02 2.49 6.30
N LEU A 89 -12.79 1.97 6.26
CA LEU A 89 -12.12 1.63 5.02
C LEU A 89 -12.78 0.44 4.31
N ARG A 90 -13.24 -0.58 5.07
CA ARG A 90 -14.01 -1.70 4.52
C ARG A 90 -15.33 -1.23 3.90
N GLN A 91 -16.07 -0.33 4.56
CA GLN A 91 -17.31 0.25 4.02
C GLN A 91 -17.01 1.04 2.73
N ALA A 92 -15.93 1.79 2.67
CA ALA A 92 -15.51 2.49 1.46
C ALA A 92 -15.24 1.52 0.29
N CYS A 93 -14.55 0.39 0.54
CA CYS A 93 -14.36 -0.66 -0.46
C CYS A 93 -15.70 -1.19 -0.99
N GLN A 94 -16.64 -1.48 -0.11
CA GLN A 94 -17.95 -2.02 -0.48
C GLN A 94 -18.76 -1.02 -1.32
N ARG A 95 -18.74 0.28 -0.96
CA ARG A 95 -19.40 1.34 -1.76
C ARG A 95 -18.78 1.45 -3.14
N ALA A 96 -17.44 1.51 -3.23
CA ALA A 96 -16.73 1.56 -4.50
C ALA A 96 -17.04 0.34 -5.39
N ALA A 97 -17.05 -0.85 -4.81
CA ALA A 97 -17.36 -2.10 -5.50
C ALA A 97 -18.80 -2.12 -6.06
N LYS A 98 -19.78 -1.69 -5.24
CA LYS A 98 -21.19 -1.63 -5.64
C LYS A 98 -21.39 -0.75 -6.88
N ASN A 99 -20.70 0.38 -6.97
CA ASN A 99 -20.81 1.32 -8.09
C ASN A 99 -20.32 0.74 -9.43
N VAL A 100 -19.55 -0.34 -9.40
CA VAL A 100 -19.04 -1.04 -10.59
C VAL A 100 -19.58 -2.48 -10.70
N GLY A 101 -20.69 -2.78 -10.00
CA GLY A 101 -21.35 -4.08 -10.08
C GLY A 101 -20.62 -5.23 -9.39
N ILE A 102 -19.63 -4.95 -8.54
CA ILE A 102 -18.93 -5.96 -7.75
C ILE A 102 -19.67 -6.16 -6.43
N THR A 103 -20.08 -7.39 -6.12
CA THR A 103 -20.89 -7.71 -4.95
C THR A 103 -20.16 -7.68 -3.63
N GLN A 104 -18.87 -8.03 -3.62
CA GLN A 104 -18.05 -8.06 -2.42
C GLN A 104 -16.65 -7.53 -2.71
N CYS A 105 -16.16 -6.64 -1.84
CA CYS A 105 -14.81 -6.13 -1.87
C CYS A 105 -14.36 -5.72 -0.46
N SER A 106 -13.12 -5.99 -0.14
CA SER A 106 -12.49 -5.63 1.13
C SER A 106 -11.12 -4.98 0.89
N PRO A 107 -10.55 -4.27 1.87
CA PRO A 107 -9.18 -3.77 1.76
C PRO A 107 -8.13 -4.86 1.49
N HIS A 108 -8.40 -6.09 1.91
CA HIS A 108 -7.51 -7.23 1.65
C HIS A 108 -7.48 -7.61 0.16
N ASP A 109 -8.59 -7.41 -0.55
CA ASP A 109 -8.65 -7.70 -1.99
C ASP A 109 -7.80 -6.72 -2.80
N TYR A 110 -7.67 -5.46 -2.36
CA TYR A 110 -6.73 -4.50 -2.94
C TYR A 110 -5.28 -5.00 -2.83
N ARG A 111 -4.90 -5.49 -1.67
CA ARG A 111 -3.57 -6.08 -1.45
C ARG A 111 -3.36 -7.35 -2.29
N ARG A 112 -4.36 -8.24 -2.38
CA ARG A 112 -4.31 -9.43 -3.25
C ARG A 112 -4.18 -9.04 -4.71
N THR A 113 -4.90 -8.00 -5.14
CA THR A 113 -4.83 -7.48 -6.50
C THR A 113 -3.42 -6.97 -6.82
N ALA A 114 -2.80 -6.20 -5.93
CA ALA A 114 -1.43 -5.75 -6.09
C ALA A 114 -0.45 -6.92 -6.22
N ALA A 115 -0.54 -7.92 -5.34
CA ALA A 115 0.30 -9.11 -5.37
C ALA A 115 0.11 -9.94 -6.66
N THR A 116 -1.16 -10.12 -7.10
CA THR A 116 -1.47 -10.83 -8.34
C THR A 116 -0.96 -10.06 -9.56
N MET A 117 -1.08 -8.74 -9.54
CA MET A 117 -0.56 -7.87 -10.59
C MET A 117 0.96 -7.97 -10.67
N ALA A 118 1.67 -7.94 -9.54
CA ALA A 118 3.12 -8.16 -9.49
C ALA A 118 3.51 -9.48 -10.19
N GLY A 119 2.86 -10.58 -9.84
CA GLY A 119 3.11 -11.87 -10.49
C GLY A 119 2.86 -11.86 -11.99
N ARG A 120 1.78 -11.22 -12.46
CA ARG A 120 1.49 -11.06 -13.90
C ARG A 120 2.50 -10.18 -14.64
N LEU A 121 3.18 -9.28 -13.92
CA LEU A 121 4.24 -8.42 -14.44
C LEU A 121 5.63 -9.06 -14.36
N GLY A 122 5.73 -10.34 -13.96
CA GLY A 122 6.96 -11.10 -13.94
C GLY A 122 7.79 -10.93 -12.66
N VAL A 123 7.24 -10.32 -11.61
CA VAL A 123 7.92 -10.22 -10.31
C VAL A 123 7.98 -11.60 -9.66
N ASP A 124 9.16 -11.99 -9.18
CA ASP A 124 9.38 -13.29 -8.55
C ASP A 124 8.64 -13.43 -7.21
N LEU A 125 8.32 -14.68 -6.83
CA LEU A 125 7.53 -14.99 -5.64
C LEU A 125 8.23 -14.59 -4.33
N ASP A 126 9.56 -14.59 -4.27
CA ASP A 126 10.31 -14.16 -3.08
C ASP A 126 10.14 -12.65 -2.87
N THR A 127 10.30 -11.86 -3.93
CA THR A 127 10.06 -10.41 -3.91
C THR A 127 8.62 -10.10 -3.53
N ILE A 128 7.62 -10.78 -4.11
CA ILE A 128 6.21 -10.62 -3.73
C ILE A 128 6.00 -10.96 -2.24
N GLY A 129 6.58 -12.05 -1.74
CA GLY A 129 6.50 -12.42 -0.32
C GLY A 129 7.07 -11.34 0.60
N ARG A 130 8.18 -10.70 0.21
CA ARG A 130 8.78 -9.58 0.94
C ARG A 130 7.93 -8.31 0.90
N LEU A 131 7.35 -7.96 -0.26
CA LEU A 131 6.37 -6.86 -0.37
C LEU A 131 5.19 -7.06 0.57
N LEU A 132 4.73 -8.30 0.70
CA LEU A 132 3.64 -8.65 1.59
C LEU A 132 4.05 -8.76 3.06
N ASN A 133 5.29 -8.49 3.43
CA ASN A 133 5.77 -8.68 4.79
C ASN A 133 5.31 -10.04 5.37
N HIS A 134 5.45 -11.10 4.56
CA HIS A 134 5.22 -12.45 5.04
C HIS A 134 6.43 -12.90 5.83
N SER A 135 6.19 -13.48 7.01
CA SER A 135 7.25 -14.08 7.81
C SER A 135 8.00 -15.11 6.98
N ALA A 136 9.34 -15.04 6.98
CA ALA A 136 10.16 -16.03 6.29
C ALA A 136 9.93 -17.40 6.93
N VAL A 137 9.27 -18.30 6.22
CA VAL A 137 9.11 -19.69 6.63
C VAL A 137 10.33 -20.47 6.14
N GLY A 138 11.13 -20.98 7.10
CA GLY A 138 12.30 -21.80 6.84
C GLY A 138 13.64 -21.21 7.30
N VAL A 139 14.54 -22.08 7.75
CA VAL A 139 15.86 -21.72 8.31
C VAL A 139 16.74 -21.02 7.27
N THR A 140 16.68 -21.46 6.02
CA THR A 140 17.49 -20.91 4.91
C THR A 140 17.15 -19.44 4.63
N ARG A 141 15.87 -19.05 4.70
CA ARG A 141 15.45 -17.65 4.51
C ARG A 141 15.87 -16.73 5.65
N ARG A 142 16.03 -17.21 6.88
CA ARG A 142 16.51 -16.39 8.01
C ARG A 142 17.97 -15.96 7.82
N HIS A 143 18.83 -16.80 7.28
CA HIS A 143 20.23 -16.47 7.04
C HIS A 143 20.44 -15.52 5.85
N TYR A 144 19.57 -15.55 4.82
CA TYR A 144 19.62 -14.62 3.69
C TYR A 144 18.78 -13.34 3.91
N ALA A 145 18.13 -13.19 5.07
CA ALA A 145 17.29 -12.03 5.40
C ALA A 145 18.06 -10.72 5.63
N LEU A 146 19.41 -10.77 5.66
CA LEU A 146 20.26 -9.58 5.79
C LEU A 146 20.21 -8.67 4.56
N TYR A 147 19.86 -9.20 3.38
CA TYR A 147 19.66 -8.41 2.17
C TYR A 147 18.16 -8.08 2.00
N ASP A 148 17.77 -6.84 2.30
CA ASP A 148 16.34 -6.41 2.30
C ASP A 148 15.73 -6.28 0.89
N LYS A 149 16.51 -6.45 -0.18
CA LYS A 149 16.03 -6.28 -1.57
C LYS A 149 15.22 -4.98 -1.77
N ALA A 150 15.67 -3.88 -1.17
CA ALA A 150 14.92 -2.61 -1.23
C ALA A 150 14.77 -2.10 -2.67
N SER A 151 15.80 -2.28 -3.50
CA SER A 151 15.78 -1.94 -4.93
C SER A 151 14.78 -2.77 -5.71
N GLU A 152 14.77 -4.09 -5.50
CA GLU A 152 13.85 -5.02 -6.17
C GLU A 152 12.40 -4.80 -5.72
N LYS A 153 12.19 -4.53 -4.42
CA LYS A 153 10.87 -4.15 -3.90
C LYS A 153 10.38 -2.85 -4.54
N ARG A 154 11.25 -1.84 -4.65
CA ARG A 154 10.92 -0.57 -5.32
C ARG A 154 10.57 -0.79 -6.79
N ALA A 155 11.43 -1.50 -7.53
CA ALA A 155 11.19 -1.80 -8.93
C ALA A 155 9.86 -2.54 -9.15
N ALA A 156 9.54 -3.51 -8.30
CA ALA A 156 8.26 -4.22 -8.36
C ALA A 156 7.05 -3.29 -8.10
N LEU A 157 7.15 -2.39 -7.12
CA LEU A 157 6.07 -1.43 -6.82
C LEU A 157 5.93 -0.36 -7.91
N GLU A 158 7.02 0.04 -8.57
CA GLU A 158 6.96 0.93 -9.75
C GLU A 158 6.25 0.25 -10.92
N LEU A 159 6.53 -1.03 -11.20
CA LEU A 159 5.81 -1.79 -12.23
C LEU A 159 4.31 -1.87 -11.94
N ILE A 160 3.93 -2.19 -10.70
CA ILE A 160 2.53 -2.21 -10.27
C ILE A 160 1.90 -0.83 -10.48
N THR A 161 2.56 0.21 -10.03
CA THR A 161 2.07 1.59 -10.08
C THR A 161 1.92 2.09 -11.51
N ALA A 162 2.90 1.82 -12.37
CA ALA A 162 2.81 2.13 -13.80
C ALA A 162 1.58 1.44 -14.45
N ARG A 163 1.34 0.18 -14.10
CA ARG A 163 0.15 -0.53 -14.58
C ARG A 163 -1.16 0.06 -14.05
N LEU A 164 -1.19 0.49 -12.80
CA LEU A 164 -2.36 1.16 -12.20
C LEU A 164 -2.66 2.50 -12.89
N VAL A 165 -1.63 3.28 -13.24
CA VAL A 165 -1.78 4.53 -14.01
C VAL A 165 -2.36 4.25 -15.40
N GLN A 166 -1.87 3.24 -16.11
CA GLN A 166 -2.46 2.80 -17.39
C GLN A 166 -3.94 2.42 -17.26
N LEU A 167 -4.34 1.85 -16.11
CA LEU A 167 -5.74 1.51 -15.79
C LEU A 167 -6.54 2.72 -15.26
N GLY A 168 -5.99 3.94 -15.32
CA GLY A 168 -6.67 5.18 -14.97
C GLY A 168 -6.54 5.61 -13.50
N MET A 169 -5.56 5.09 -12.75
CA MET A 169 -5.26 5.64 -11.41
C MET A 169 -4.67 7.03 -11.56
N ARG A 170 -5.18 7.96 -10.74
CA ARG A 170 -4.65 9.32 -10.55
C ARG A 170 -4.61 9.63 -9.06
N ILE A 171 -3.71 10.49 -8.60
CA ILE A 171 -3.64 11.01 -7.22
C ILE A 171 -4.25 12.42 -7.16
#